data_1e86274f708cc75a33a96af213f8fff2
#
_entry.id   1e86274f708cc75a33a96af213f8fff2
#
_cell.length_a   1.000
_cell.length_b   1.000
_cell.length_c   1.000
_cell.angle_alpha   90.00
_cell.angle_beta   90.00
_cell.angle_gamma   90.00
#
_symmetry.space_group_name_H-M   'P 1'
#
loop_
_entity.id
_entity.type
_entity.pdbx_description
1 polymer ?
#
loop_
_entity_poly.entity_id
_entity_poly.type
_entity_poly.pdbx_seq_one_letter_code
_entity_poly.pdbx_strand_id
1 'polypeptide(L)'
;MHKTSARPTTHASHAEEKQLALRYLMDAWEEAVYEGIDPDCLATAAIFAALSDMIGTYGEEPVAVMCERLPERIRAGEFTLAKSRQ
;
A
#
# COMPACT_ATOMS: atom_id res chain seq x y z
N MET A 1 -17.08 -17.00 -13.14
CA MET A 1 -16.90 -16.56 -13.35
C MET A 1 -16.18 -16.11 -13.66
N HIS A 2 -16.20 -16.01 -13.70
CA HIS A 2 -15.65 -15.46 -13.96
C HIS A 2 -15.12 -14.68 -14.21
N LYS A 3 -15.00 -14.51 -14.17
CA LYS A 3 -14.65 -13.84 -14.42
C LYS A 3 -14.13 -13.20 -14.99
N THR A 4 -14.21 -12.99 -15.30
CA THR A 4 -13.86 -12.44 -15.87
C THR A 4 -13.55 -11.77 -16.38
N SER A 5 -13.74 -11.59 -16.50
CA SER A 5 -13.55 -10.91 -16.92
C SER A 5 -13.44 -10.11 -17.27
N ALA A 6 -13.55 -10.03 -17.28
CA ALA A 6 -13.57 -9.18 -17.83
C ALA A 6 -13.19 -7.98 -17.54
N ARG A 7 -12.50 -7.70 -17.74
CA ARG A 7 -12.07 -6.65 -17.59
C ARG A 7 -12.14 -5.97 -18.65
N PRO A 8 -12.57 -5.14 -18.62
CA PRO A 8 -12.86 -4.49 -19.72
C PRO A 8 -11.69 -4.10 -20.40
N THR A 9 -11.95 -3.88 -21.49
CA THR A 9 -11.03 -3.46 -22.23
C THR A 9 -10.42 -2.25 -21.81
N THR A 10 -11.03 -1.49 -21.13
CA THR A 10 -10.46 -0.32 -20.66
C THR A 10 -9.51 -0.65 -19.63
N HIS A 11 -8.31 -0.32 -19.78
CA HIS A 11 -7.38 -0.58 -18.78
C HIS A 11 -7.21 0.64 -17.93
N ALA A 12 -7.37 0.50 -16.67
CA ALA A 12 -7.02 1.56 -15.77
C ALA A 12 -5.54 1.77 -15.90
N SER A 13 -5.09 3.00 -15.89
CA SER A 13 -3.67 3.27 -15.90
C SER A 13 -3.11 2.82 -14.57
N HIS A 14 -1.78 2.71 -14.50
CA HIS A 14 -1.15 2.35 -13.24
C HIS A 14 -1.51 3.32 -12.15
N ALA A 15 -1.60 4.61 -12.49
CA ALA A 15 -1.95 5.61 -11.50
C ALA A 15 -3.36 5.42 -10.99
N GLU A 16 -4.28 5.10 -11.89
CA GLU A 16 -5.67 4.90 -11.49
C GLU A 16 -5.83 3.66 -10.65
N GLU A 17 -5.13 2.60 -11.03
CA GLU A 17 -5.21 1.35 -10.29
C GLU A 17 -4.63 1.54 -8.90
N LYS A 18 -3.53 2.28 -8.81
CA LYS A 18 -2.90 2.54 -7.54
C LYS A 18 -3.81 3.34 -6.63
N GLN A 19 -4.52 4.33 -7.19
CA GLN A 19 -5.46 5.10 -6.41
C GLN A 19 -6.61 4.26 -5.90
N LEU A 20 -7.08 3.35 -6.73
CA LEU A 20 -8.17 2.49 -6.32
C LEU A 20 -7.71 1.56 -5.21
N ALA A 21 -6.53 0.99 -5.36
CA ALA A 21 -5.98 0.12 -4.33
C ALA A 21 -5.83 0.88 -3.01
N LEU A 22 -5.34 2.11 -3.11
CA LEU A 22 -5.16 2.93 -1.91
C LEU A 22 -6.50 3.20 -1.25
N ARG A 23 -7.56 3.39 -2.04
CA ARG A 23 -8.87 3.61 -1.47
C ARG A 23 -9.32 2.42 -0.65
N TYR A 24 -9.12 1.20 -1.16
CA TYR A 24 -9.49 0.02 -0.41
C TYR A 24 -8.71 -0.06 0.90
N LEU A 25 -7.43 0.26 0.83
CA LEU A 25 -6.61 0.22 2.04
C LEU A 25 -7.04 1.26 3.05
N MET A 26 -7.36 2.46 2.57
CA MET A 26 -7.76 3.53 3.48
C MET A 26 -9.10 3.23 4.12
N ASP A 27 -10.02 2.63 3.38
CA ASP A 27 -11.32 2.28 3.95
C ASP A 27 -11.14 1.25 5.06
N ALA A 28 -10.31 0.25 4.82
CA ALA A 28 -10.07 -0.77 5.83
C ALA A 28 -9.36 -0.17 7.04
N TRP A 29 -8.45 0.76 6.78
CA TRP A 29 -7.70 1.43 7.83
C TRP A 29 -8.65 2.20 8.75
N GLU A 30 -9.54 2.98 8.14
CA GLU A 30 -10.48 3.77 8.92
C GLU A 30 -11.37 2.89 9.76
N GLU A 31 -11.80 1.78 9.19
CA GLU A 31 -12.66 0.88 9.92
C GLU A 31 -11.92 0.27 11.10
N ALA A 32 -10.67 -0.10 10.90
CA ALA A 32 -9.88 -0.70 11.96
C ALA A 32 -9.67 0.29 13.11
N VAL A 33 -9.37 1.54 12.76
CA VAL A 33 -9.17 2.56 13.78
C VAL A 33 -10.47 2.82 14.51
N TYR A 34 -11.57 2.85 13.77
CA TYR A 34 -12.89 3.06 14.39
C TYR A 34 -13.19 1.96 15.40
N GLU A 35 -12.73 0.74 15.13
CA GLU A 35 -12.98 -0.35 16.06
C GLU A 35 -11.98 -0.41 17.20
N GLY A 36 -11.09 0.55 17.27
CA GLY A 36 -10.22 0.67 18.42
C GLY A 36 -8.82 0.13 18.27
N ILE A 37 -8.43 -0.23 17.05
CA ILE A 37 -7.09 -0.72 16.85
C ILE A 37 -6.14 0.47 16.85
N ASP A 38 -5.06 0.34 17.60
CA ASP A 38 -4.07 1.40 17.69
C ASP A 38 -3.45 1.67 16.32
N PRO A 39 -3.45 2.92 15.85
CA PRO A 39 -2.91 3.23 14.53
C PRO A 39 -1.46 2.81 14.35
N ASP A 40 -0.63 2.89 15.37
CA ASP A 40 0.76 2.47 15.23
C ASP A 40 0.87 0.97 15.03
N CYS A 41 0.03 0.23 15.73
CA CYS A 41 0.00 -1.21 15.57
C CYS A 41 -0.48 -1.58 14.17
N LEU A 42 -1.49 -0.86 13.70
CA LEU A 42 -2.02 -1.09 12.38
C LEU A 42 -0.98 -0.79 11.30
N ALA A 43 -0.24 0.30 11.48
CA ALA A 43 0.79 0.66 10.50
C ALA A 43 1.88 -0.40 10.44
N THR A 44 2.32 -0.88 11.59
CA THR A 44 3.35 -1.90 11.63
C THR A 44 2.86 -3.20 10.98
N ALA A 45 1.62 -3.57 11.27
CA ALA A 45 1.05 -4.76 10.67
C ALA A 45 0.92 -4.62 9.16
N ALA A 46 0.59 -3.41 8.69
CA ALA A 46 0.45 -3.17 7.27
C ALA A 46 1.79 -3.34 6.55
N ILE A 47 2.86 -2.84 7.16
CA ILE A 47 4.19 -3.00 6.58
C ILE A 47 4.55 -4.49 6.51
N PHE A 48 4.29 -5.21 7.60
CA PHE A 48 4.57 -6.62 7.63
C PHE A 48 3.80 -7.37 6.55
N ALA A 49 2.51 -7.07 6.43
CA ALA A 49 1.67 -7.76 5.46
C ALA A 49 2.13 -7.47 4.02
N ALA A 50 2.45 -6.22 3.75
CA ALA A 50 2.88 -5.85 2.41
C ALA A 50 4.19 -6.51 2.04
N LEU A 51 5.17 -6.47 2.96
CA LEU A 51 6.45 -7.08 2.68
C LEU A 51 6.34 -8.59 2.54
N SER A 52 5.53 -9.22 3.40
CA SER A 52 5.35 -10.66 3.32
C SER A 52 4.78 -11.07 1.98
N ASP A 53 3.80 -10.32 1.50
CA ASP A 53 3.19 -10.64 0.23
C ASP A 53 4.18 -10.50 -0.92
N MET A 54 4.95 -9.43 -0.89
CA MET A 54 5.91 -9.18 -1.95
C MET A 54 7.03 -10.21 -1.93
N ILE A 55 7.49 -10.58 -0.74
CA ILE A 55 8.54 -11.59 -0.62
C ILE A 55 8.03 -12.93 -1.13
N GLY A 56 6.77 -13.24 -0.87
CA GLY A 56 6.20 -14.46 -1.38
C GLY A 56 6.20 -14.53 -2.89
N THR A 57 6.10 -13.39 -3.54
CA THR A 57 6.07 -13.33 -4.99
C THR A 57 7.46 -13.22 -5.60
N TYR A 58 8.31 -12.38 -5.02
CA TYR A 58 9.58 -12.05 -5.64
C TYR A 58 10.82 -12.55 -4.91
N GLY A 59 10.68 -12.99 -3.68
CA GLY A 59 11.81 -13.43 -2.86
C GLY A 59 12.39 -12.29 -2.04
N GLU A 60 13.22 -12.64 -1.08
CA GLU A 60 13.78 -11.68 -0.16
C GLU A 60 14.67 -10.64 -0.81
N GLU A 61 15.55 -11.09 -1.69
CA GLU A 61 16.54 -10.17 -2.21
C GLU A 61 15.95 -9.04 -3.05
N PRO A 62 15.08 -9.32 -4.03
CA PRO A 62 14.50 -8.23 -4.80
C PRO A 62 13.72 -7.25 -3.92
N VAL A 63 13.03 -7.74 -2.91
CA VAL A 63 12.27 -6.85 -2.04
C VAL A 63 13.23 -6.02 -1.20
N ALA A 64 14.31 -6.61 -0.72
CA ALA A 64 15.30 -5.86 0.04
C ALA A 64 15.89 -4.74 -0.79
N VAL A 65 16.22 -5.05 -2.04
CA VAL A 65 16.78 -4.04 -2.94
C VAL A 65 15.79 -2.91 -3.17
N MET A 66 14.52 -3.25 -3.37
CA MET A 66 13.51 -2.23 -3.55
C MET A 66 13.42 -1.32 -2.32
N CYS A 67 13.50 -1.92 -1.14
CA CYS A 67 13.37 -1.15 0.08
C CYS A 67 14.60 -0.30 0.41
N GLU A 68 15.72 -0.55 -0.24
CA GLU A 68 16.92 0.24 0.03
C GLU A 68 16.74 1.69 -0.34
N ARG A 69 15.79 1.98 -1.22
CA ARG A 69 15.56 3.35 -1.61
C ARG A 69 14.55 4.07 -0.75
N LEU A 70 13.90 3.33 0.15
CA LEU A 70 12.87 3.94 0.97
C LEU A 70 13.37 5.08 1.86
N PRO A 71 14.52 4.97 2.50
CA PRO A 71 14.95 6.08 3.35
C PRO A 71 15.05 7.40 2.61
N GLU A 72 15.60 7.39 1.40
CA GLU A 72 15.70 8.60 0.62
C GLU A 72 14.34 9.13 0.24
N ARG A 73 13.46 8.23 -0.15
CA ARG A 73 12.13 8.62 -0.59
C ARG A 73 11.32 9.19 0.58
N ILE A 74 11.51 8.62 1.75
CA ILE A 74 10.84 9.13 2.93
C ILE A 74 11.32 10.54 3.24
N ARG A 75 12.63 10.76 3.19
CA ARG A 75 13.18 12.07 3.48
C ARG A 75 12.81 13.09 2.42
N ALA A 76 12.61 12.63 1.19
CA ALA A 76 12.20 13.52 0.11
C ALA A 76 10.74 13.89 0.20
N GLY A 77 10.00 13.29 1.12
CA GLY A 77 8.61 13.66 1.31
C GLY A 77 7.63 12.94 0.41
N GLU A 78 8.06 11.88 -0.27
CA GLU A 78 7.15 11.19 -1.18
C GLU A 78 5.92 10.65 -0.51
N PHE A 79 6.02 10.32 0.77
CA PHE A 79 4.90 9.73 1.48
C PHE A 79 4.23 10.71 2.44
N THR A 80 4.64 11.96 2.41
CA THR A 80 4.11 12.94 3.33
C THR A 80 2.85 13.57 2.76
N LEU A 81 1.78 13.51 3.56
CA LEU A 81 0.54 14.09 3.11
C LEU A 81 0.58 15.59 3.37
N ALA A 82 0.02 16.32 2.46
CA ALA A 82 0.15 17.74 2.47
C ALA A 82 -0.29 18.39 3.71
N LYS A 83 -1.31 17.92 4.33
CA LYS A 83 -1.79 18.55 5.37
C LYS A 83 -1.16 18.36 6.61
N SER A 84 -0.28 17.76 6.68
CA SER A 84 0.18 17.56 7.94
C SER A 84 0.84 18.77 8.50
N ARG A 85 0.92 19.33 8.88
CA ARG A 85 1.38 20.05 9.49
C ARG A 85 1.69 20.56 10.17
N GLN A 86 1.77 20.75 10.43
CA GLN A 86 2.02 21.32 11.06
C GLN A 86 2.36 21.61 11.43
#